data_2680bfdfb696ad73044e9b1a8796695a
#
_entry.id   2680bfdfb696ad73044e9b1a8796695a
#
_cell.length_a   1.000
_cell.length_b   1.000
_cell.length_c   1.000
_cell.angle_alpha   90.00
_cell.angle_beta   90.00
_cell.angle_gamma   90.00
#
_symmetry.space_group_name_H-M   'P 1'
#
loop_
_entity.id
_entity.type
_entity.pdbx_description
1 polymer ?
#
loop_
_entity_poly.entity_id
_entity_poly.type
_entity_poly.pdbx_seq_one_letter_code
_entity_poly.pdbx_strand_id
1 'polypeptide(L)'
;SETGSPVCDIMFGGGVDSLESYKGYFSPYQSPEEAGIDPAFLSEDHMWAPFSILPTVIIYNQKLVPAHTVTGWRDLIDPRWKGKIAFADPSASGSSYTALATLCQIIPKDTESVLRQFAKNLGGSQFGGSGDVVKAVADGTCFLGITLEETAMKRIAEGYDIKLLYPAEGTSAVPDGSALIKGAPHEDNAKLFLDFVLSCGAQERLAQQFYRRPVCSDIQRQKELSPLEDIALIDYSVSWASENHDHMLERWSALMEQEAGR
;
A
#
# COMPACT_ATOMS: atom_id res chain seq x y z
N SER A 1 -22.74 -8.95 2.23
CA SER A 1 -23.20 -9.93 3.23
C SER A 1 -24.15 -10.92 2.56
N GLU A 2 -24.06 -12.19 2.85
CA GLU A 2 -24.98 -13.23 2.36
C GLU A 2 -26.43 -13.01 2.83
N THR A 3 -26.63 -12.18 3.85
CA THR A 3 -27.94 -11.87 4.45
C THR A 3 -28.61 -10.63 3.90
N GLY A 4 -27.99 -9.91 2.96
CA GLY A 4 -28.53 -8.66 2.40
C GLY A 4 -28.45 -7.43 3.31
N SER A 5 -28.00 -7.60 4.56
CA SER A 5 -27.74 -6.50 5.51
C SER A 5 -26.25 -6.42 5.84
N PRO A 6 -25.63 -5.24 5.83
CA PRO A 6 -24.23 -5.10 6.21
C PRO A 6 -24.05 -5.37 7.71
N VAL A 7 -22.91 -5.96 8.07
CA VAL A 7 -22.52 -6.22 9.47
C VAL A 7 -21.49 -5.20 9.98
N CYS A 8 -21.15 -4.21 9.17
CA CYS A 8 -20.20 -3.13 9.49
C CYS A 8 -20.70 -1.82 8.92
N ASP A 9 -20.21 -0.72 9.48
CA ASP A 9 -20.62 0.62 9.12
C ASP A 9 -19.63 1.30 8.15
N ILE A 10 -18.36 0.93 8.25
CA ILE A 10 -17.24 1.58 7.55
C ILE A 10 -16.29 0.53 7.01
N MET A 11 -15.76 0.75 5.81
CA MET A 11 -14.50 0.18 5.36
C MET A 11 -13.40 1.20 5.70
N PHE A 12 -12.39 0.79 6.47
CA PHE A 12 -11.32 1.66 6.93
C PHE A 12 -9.96 1.13 6.47
N GLY A 13 -9.26 1.90 5.64
CA GLY A 13 -7.99 1.51 5.04
C GLY A 13 -8.14 0.57 3.85
N GLY A 14 -7.03 0.02 3.40
CA GLY A 14 -6.96 -0.94 2.29
C GLY A 14 -6.39 -0.36 1.00
N GLY A 15 -6.17 0.95 0.95
CA GLY A 15 -5.69 1.65 -0.24
C GLY A 15 -6.78 1.87 -1.30
N VAL A 16 -6.54 2.82 -2.18
CA VAL A 16 -7.51 3.26 -3.20
C VAL A 16 -7.94 2.12 -4.14
N ASP A 17 -7.05 1.20 -4.47
CA ASP A 17 -7.36 0.07 -5.36
C ASP A 17 -8.50 -0.80 -4.82
N SER A 18 -8.42 -1.11 -3.51
CA SER A 18 -9.48 -1.86 -2.83
C SER A 18 -10.77 -1.06 -2.70
N LEU A 19 -10.66 0.24 -2.41
CA LEU A 19 -11.82 1.13 -2.31
C LEU A 19 -12.56 1.21 -3.64
N GLU A 20 -11.85 1.38 -4.76
CA GLU A 20 -12.46 1.40 -6.08
C GLU A 20 -13.05 0.04 -6.48
N SER A 21 -12.38 -1.07 -6.15
CA SER A 21 -12.89 -2.42 -6.44
C SER A 21 -14.20 -2.72 -5.70
N TYR A 22 -14.36 -2.20 -4.47
CA TYR A 22 -15.56 -2.40 -3.65
C TYR A 22 -16.55 -1.24 -3.69
N LYS A 23 -16.37 -0.26 -4.55
CA LYS A 23 -17.15 0.97 -4.63
C LYS A 23 -18.67 0.75 -4.69
N GLY A 24 -19.12 -0.31 -5.35
CA GLY A 24 -20.54 -0.67 -5.44
C GLY A 24 -21.22 -0.97 -4.09
N TYR A 25 -20.46 -1.21 -3.05
CA TYR A 25 -20.94 -1.46 -1.68
C TYR A 25 -20.95 -0.22 -0.79
N PHE A 26 -20.56 0.94 -1.29
CA PHE A 26 -20.47 2.18 -0.54
C PHE A 26 -21.64 3.12 -0.79
N SER A 27 -21.87 4.02 0.14
CA SER A 27 -22.75 5.19 -0.02
C SER A 27 -21.91 6.45 -0.11
N PRO A 28 -22.25 7.39 -1.00
CA PRO A 28 -21.53 8.64 -1.07
C PRO A 28 -21.71 9.44 0.22
N TYR A 29 -20.60 9.99 0.71
CA TYR A 29 -20.62 10.91 1.84
C TYR A 29 -19.53 11.97 1.68
N GLN A 30 -19.95 13.22 1.55
CA GLN A 30 -19.06 14.37 1.53
C GLN A 30 -18.89 14.92 2.96
N SER A 31 -17.72 14.69 3.55
CA SER A 31 -17.38 15.24 4.84
C SER A 31 -17.16 16.74 4.78
N PRO A 32 -17.60 17.53 5.78
CA PRO A 32 -17.25 18.95 5.89
C PRO A 32 -15.73 19.19 5.96
N GLU A 33 -14.97 18.21 6.44
CA GLU A 33 -13.50 18.27 6.60
C GLU A 33 -12.75 18.17 5.24
N GLU A 34 -13.41 17.71 4.17
CA GLU A 34 -12.80 17.65 2.82
C GLU A 34 -12.34 19.01 2.30
N ALA A 35 -12.88 20.11 2.82
CA ALA A 35 -12.47 21.45 2.45
C ALA A 35 -10.98 21.76 2.72
N GLY A 36 -10.35 21.03 3.65
CA GLY A 36 -8.92 21.14 3.98
C GLY A 36 -8.02 20.15 3.24
N ILE A 37 -8.57 19.28 2.40
CA ILE A 37 -7.85 18.22 1.70
C ILE A 37 -7.50 18.71 0.28
N ASP A 38 -6.30 18.36 -0.20
CA ASP A 38 -5.92 18.60 -1.58
C ASP A 38 -6.89 17.87 -2.53
N PRO A 39 -7.57 18.58 -3.43
CA PRO A 39 -8.52 17.98 -4.36
C PRO A 39 -7.97 16.84 -5.20
N ALA A 40 -6.66 16.79 -5.42
CA ALA A 40 -6.01 15.72 -6.18
C ALA A 40 -6.11 14.34 -5.50
N PHE A 41 -6.43 14.29 -4.21
CA PHE A 41 -6.57 13.04 -3.44
C PHE A 41 -8.03 12.65 -3.19
N LEU A 42 -8.98 13.53 -3.46
CA LEU A 42 -10.40 13.26 -3.23
C LEU A 42 -10.99 12.31 -4.29
N SER A 43 -11.94 11.49 -3.86
CA SER A 43 -12.81 10.75 -4.79
C SER A 43 -13.81 11.71 -5.43
N GLU A 44 -13.91 11.71 -6.76
CA GLU A 44 -14.79 12.62 -7.51
C GLU A 44 -16.27 12.44 -7.15
N ASP A 45 -16.68 11.27 -6.73
CA ASP A 45 -18.06 10.89 -6.42
C ASP A 45 -18.34 10.71 -4.93
N HIS A 46 -17.36 11.07 -4.06
CA HIS A 46 -17.45 10.99 -2.61
C HIS A 46 -17.80 9.59 -2.07
N MET A 47 -17.50 8.53 -2.83
CA MET A 47 -17.72 7.15 -2.38
C MET A 47 -16.74 6.71 -1.31
N TRP A 48 -15.59 7.35 -1.24
CA TRP A 48 -14.59 7.20 -0.18
C TRP A 48 -13.86 8.53 0.04
N ALA A 49 -13.27 8.69 1.21
CA ALA A 49 -12.49 9.87 1.56
C ALA A 49 -11.07 9.48 2.01
N PRO A 50 -10.03 10.17 1.53
CA PRO A 50 -8.64 9.88 1.85
C PRO A 50 -8.29 10.39 3.25
N PHE A 51 -7.49 9.64 4.02
CA PHE A 51 -6.97 10.13 5.31
C PHE A 51 -5.44 10.08 5.40
N SER A 52 -4.77 9.51 4.43
CA SER A 52 -3.31 9.56 4.31
C SER A 52 -2.85 9.19 2.90
N ILE A 53 -1.58 9.46 2.60
CA ILE A 53 -0.91 9.02 1.38
C ILE A 53 0.09 7.94 1.75
N LEU A 54 0.16 6.88 0.93
CA LEU A 54 0.96 5.69 1.19
C LEU A 54 2.00 5.45 0.10
N PRO A 55 3.21 6.03 0.20
CA PRO A 55 4.30 5.65 -0.69
C PRO A 55 4.72 4.20 -0.47
N THR A 56 4.84 3.44 -1.55
CA THR A 56 5.41 2.10 -1.52
C THR A 56 6.94 2.19 -1.58
N VAL A 57 7.63 1.45 -0.72
CA VAL A 57 9.10 1.47 -0.61
C VAL A 57 9.68 0.07 -0.67
N ILE A 58 10.95 -0.01 -1.08
CA ILE A 58 11.76 -1.21 -0.88
C ILE A 58 12.55 -1.02 0.41
N ILE A 59 12.57 -2.05 1.24
CA ILE A 59 13.42 -2.11 2.43
C ILE A 59 14.51 -3.15 2.24
N TYR A 60 15.64 -2.95 2.91
CA TYR A 60 16.73 -3.91 2.89
C TYR A 60 17.48 -3.97 4.23
N ASN A 61 18.03 -5.15 4.53
CA ASN A 61 18.90 -5.35 5.67
C ASN A 61 20.30 -4.80 5.33
N GLN A 62 20.73 -3.73 5.99
CA GLN A 62 21.98 -3.03 5.67
C GLN A 62 23.25 -3.86 6.00
N LYS A 63 23.14 -4.94 6.79
CA LYS A 63 24.25 -5.85 7.05
C LYS A 63 24.44 -6.88 5.94
N LEU A 64 23.36 -7.23 5.25
CA LEU A 64 23.34 -8.28 4.21
C LEU A 64 23.41 -7.70 2.79
N VAL A 65 22.94 -6.48 2.61
CA VAL A 65 22.88 -5.80 1.31
C VAL A 65 23.72 -4.53 1.37
N PRO A 66 24.84 -4.47 0.65
CA PRO A 66 25.64 -3.24 0.55
C PRO A 66 24.83 -2.10 -0.05
N ALA A 67 25.11 -0.88 0.41
CA ALA A 67 24.46 0.33 -0.12
C ALA A 67 24.59 0.39 -1.66
N HIS A 68 23.56 0.91 -2.30
CA HIS A 68 23.47 1.06 -3.78
C HIS A 68 23.47 -0.26 -4.58
N THR A 69 23.37 -1.42 -3.92
CA THR A 69 23.24 -2.71 -4.64
C THR A 69 21.84 -2.92 -5.19
N VAL A 70 20.83 -2.38 -4.49
CA VAL A 70 19.43 -2.35 -4.89
C VAL A 70 19.06 -0.91 -5.15
N THR A 71 18.42 -0.64 -6.27
CA THR A 71 18.08 0.71 -6.74
C THR A 71 16.60 0.87 -7.05
N GLY A 72 15.87 -0.23 -7.28
CA GLY A 72 14.48 -0.12 -7.65
C GLY A 72 13.76 -1.44 -7.93
N TRP A 73 12.64 -1.30 -8.61
CA TRP A 73 11.71 -2.39 -8.89
C TRP A 73 12.30 -3.50 -9.77
N ARG A 74 13.20 -3.14 -10.69
CA ARG A 74 13.84 -4.13 -11.58
C ARG A 74 14.71 -5.12 -10.82
N ASP A 75 15.24 -4.73 -9.69
CA ASP A 75 16.02 -5.64 -8.83
C ASP A 75 15.14 -6.77 -8.30
N LEU A 76 13.85 -6.53 -8.06
CA LEU A 76 12.93 -7.53 -7.50
C LEU A 76 12.66 -8.72 -8.45
N ILE A 77 12.87 -8.51 -9.74
CA ILE A 77 12.76 -9.57 -10.77
C ILE A 77 14.12 -10.10 -11.24
N ASP A 78 15.23 -9.63 -10.67
CA ASP A 78 16.57 -10.13 -10.96
C ASP A 78 16.78 -11.48 -10.22
N PRO A 79 17.17 -12.56 -10.93
CA PRO A 79 17.36 -13.89 -10.33
C PRO A 79 18.37 -13.95 -9.19
N ARG A 80 19.29 -12.98 -9.07
CA ARG A 80 20.26 -12.91 -7.94
C ARG A 80 19.59 -12.80 -6.58
N TRP A 81 18.35 -12.33 -6.54
CA TRP A 81 17.57 -12.16 -5.32
C TRP A 81 16.58 -13.29 -5.05
N LYS A 82 16.64 -14.38 -5.83
CA LYS A 82 15.75 -15.54 -5.63
C LYS A 82 15.85 -16.07 -4.21
N GLY A 83 14.70 -16.20 -3.54
CA GLY A 83 14.59 -16.68 -2.15
C GLY A 83 15.07 -15.67 -1.09
N LYS A 84 15.30 -14.40 -1.47
CA LYS A 84 15.82 -13.35 -0.57
C LYS A 84 14.88 -12.15 -0.41
N ILE A 85 13.70 -12.20 -1.01
CA ILE A 85 12.73 -11.12 -1.00
C ILE A 85 11.56 -11.48 -0.10
N ALA A 86 11.22 -10.61 0.83
CA ALA A 86 10.00 -10.68 1.62
C ALA A 86 8.89 -9.90 0.91
N PHE A 87 7.75 -10.55 0.74
CA PHE A 87 6.55 -9.95 0.19
C PHE A 87 5.31 -10.53 0.87
N ALA A 88 4.32 -9.71 1.18
CA ALA A 88 3.08 -10.20 1.76
C ALA A 88 2.10 -10.65 0.68
N ASP A 89 1.21 -11.55 1.05
CA ASP A 89 0.17 -12.05 0.16
C ASP A 89 -0.75 -10.89 -0.28
N PRO A 90 -0.82 -10.57 -1.58
CA PRO A 90 -1.66 -9.49 -2.07
C PRO A 90 -3.16 -9.77 -1.93
N SER A 91 -3.57 -11.02 -1.71
CA SER A 91 -4.97 -11.35 -1.41
C SER A 91 -5.36 -11.02 0.04
N ALA A 92 -4.39 -10.95 0.95
CA ALA A 92 -4.57 -10.65 2.35
C ALA A 92 -4.13 -9.22 2.73
N SER A 93 -3.38 -8.55 1.86
CA SER A 93 -2.79 -7.24 2.10
C SER A 93 -2.99 -6.30 0.92
N GLY A 94 -3.86 -5.30 1.07
CA GLY A 94 -4.13 -4.30 0.03
C GLY A 94 -2.86 -3.53 -0.38
N SER A 95 -1.97 -3.19 0.56
CA SER A 95 -0.69 -2.55 0.25
C SER A 95 0.23 -3.44 -0.62
N SER A 96 0.15 -4.75 -0.45
CA SER A 96 0.89 -5.68 -1.30
C SER A 96 0.26 -5.80 -2.69
N TYR A 97 -1.07 -5.71 -2.79
CA TYR A 97 -1.73 -5.60 -4.08
C TYR A 97 -1.27 -4.34 -4.82
N THR A 98 -1.32 -3.17 -4.18
CA THR A 98 -0.83 -1.90 -4.76
C THR A 98 0.64 -2.02 -5.19
N ALA A 99 1.49 -2.65 -4.39
CA ALA A 99 2.90 -2.87 -4.74
C ALA A 99 3.07 -3.79 -5.96
N LEU A 100 2.26 -4.85 -6.06
CA LEU A 100 2.25 -5.77 -7.21
C LEU A 100 1.79 -5.05 -8.48
N ALA A 101 0.71 -4.27 -8.39
CA ALA A 101 0.21 -3.45 -9.49
C ALA A 101 1.24 -2.37 -9.91
N THR A 102 1.92 -1.75 -8.94
CA THR A 102 3.02 -0.80 -9.20
C THR A 102 4.15 -1.46 -9.99
N LEU A 103 4.59 -2.64 -9.57
CA LEU A 103 5.62 -3.41 -10.27
C LEU A 103 5.22 -3.69 -11.73
N CYS A 104 3.96 -4.08 -11.95
CA CYS A 104 3.44 -4.37 -13.30
C CYS A 104 3.33 -3.11 -14.18
N GLN A 105 3.02 -1.97 -13.60
CA GLN A 105 2.92 -0.70 -14.35
C GLN A 105 4.29 -0.09 -14.67
N ILE A 106 5.30 -0.34 -13.84
CA ILE A 106 6.66 0.18 -14.04
C ILE A 106 7.47 -0.64 -15.03
N ILE A 107 7.40 -1.97 -14.95
CA ILE A 107 8.23 -2.83 -15.78
C ILE A 107 7.64 -2.91 -17.19
N PRO A 108 8.37 -2.50 -18.25
CA PRO A 108 7.86 -2.47 -19.62
C PRO A 108 7.84 -3.87 -20.25
N LYS A 109 7.10 -4.77 -19.65
CA LYS A 109 6.82 -6.13 -20.10
C LYS A 109 5.34 -6.42 -19.94
N ASP A 110 4.85 -7.50 -20.54
CA ASP A 110 3.50 -7.95 -20.24
C ASP A 110 3.36 -8.37 -18.76
N THR A 111 2.19 -8.12 -18.21
CA THR A 111 1.87 -8.37 -16.79
C THR A 111 2.17 -9.81 -16.38
N GLU A 112 1.82 -10.79 -17.21
CA GLU A 112 2.06 -12.20 -16.93
C GLU A 112 3.55 -12.52 -16.76
N SER A 113 4.41 -11.97 -17.60
CA SER A 113 5.86 -12.14 -17.48
C SER A 113 6.43 -11.51 -16.22
N VAL A 114 5.91 -10.35 -15.80
CA VAL A 114 6.34 -9.67 -14.57
C VAL A 114 5.93 -10.51 -13.35
N LEU A 115 4.66 -10.90 -13.26
CA LEU A 115 4.14 -11.72 -12.17
C LEU A 115 4.93 -13.03 -12.03
N ARG A 116 5.15 -13.72 -13.15
CA ARG A 116 5.91 -14.98 -13.17
C ARG A 116 7.35 -14.82 -12.70
N GLN A 117 8.06 -13.77 -13.15
CA GLN A 117 9.43 -13.54 -12.74
C GLN A 117 9.51 -13.19 -11.26
N PHE A 118 8.58 -12.40 -10.76
CA PHE A 118 8.55 -12.01 -9.36
C PHE A 118 8.17 -13.21 -8.47
N ALA A 119 7.13 -13.97 -8.78
CA ALA A 119 6.76 -15.19 -8.07
C ALA A 119 7.92 -16.20 -8.00
N LYS A 120 8.66 -16.36 -9.11
CA LYS A 120 9.85 -17.20 -9.15
C LYS A 120 10.94 -16.73 -8.19
N ASN A 121 11.11 -15.40 -8.04
CA ASN A 121 12.08 -14.84 -7.11
C ASN A 121 11.65 -14.98 -5.63
N LEU A 122 10.36 -15.02 -5.35
CA LEU A 122 9.85 -15.34 -4.01
C LEU A 122 10.00 -16.82 -3.66
N GLY A 123 10.08 -17.70 -4.66
CA GLY A 123 10.27 -19.13 -4.46
C GLY A 123 9.09 -19.83 -3.79
N GLY A 124 7.87 -19.36 -4.05
CA GLY A 124 6.63 -19.92 -3.49
C GLY A 124 6.37 -19.53 -2.02
N SER A 125 7.13 -18.59 -1.46
CA SER A 125 6.97 -18.14 -0.07
C SER A 125 6.48 -16.70 -0.02
N GLN A 126 5.45 -16.45 0.78
CA GLN A 126 4.94 -15.10 1.06
C GLN A 126 4.46 -14.98 2.50
N PHE A 127 4.34 -13.75 2.98
CA PHE A 127 3.99 -13.43 4.36
C PHE A 127 2.52 -13.03 4.48
N GLY A 128 1.96 -13.09 5.71
CA GLY A 128 0.57 -12.73 5.96
C GLY A 128 0.29 -11.22 5.91
N GLY A 129 1.29 -10.38 6.13
CA GLY A 129 1.11 -8.94 6.14
C GLY A 129 2.41 -8.13 6.07
N SER A 130 2.29 -6.83 5.86
CA SER A 130 3.42 -5.91 5.71
C SER A 130 4.33 -5.84 6.95
N GLY A 131 3.78 -6.05 8.14
CA GLY A 131 4.56 -6.11 9.39
C GLY A 131 5.50 -7.30 9.45
N ASP A 132 5.09 -8.46 8.93
CA ASP A 132 5.91 -9.67 8.87
C ASP A 132 7.03 -9.53 7.84
N VAL A 133 6.77 -8.82 6.74
CA VAL A 133 7.80 -8.47 5.74
C VAL A 133 8.95 -7.71 6.40
N VAL A 134 8.63 -6.67 7.17
CA VAL A 134 9.66 -5.86 7.84
C VAL A 134 10.45 -6.68 8.85
N LYS A 135 9.77 -7.54 9.61
CA LYS A 135 10.42 -8.43 10.56
C LYS A 135 11.39 -9.39 9.88
N ALA A 136 10.96 -10.05 8.79
CA ALA A 136 11.78 -10.98 8.03
C ALA A 136 13.05 -10.33 7.43
N VAL A 137 12.95 -9.06 7.03
CA VAL A 137 14.12 -8.31 6.57
C VAL A 137 15.02 -7.91 7.74
N ALA A 138 14.45 -7.48 8.85
CA ALA A 138 15.22 -7.01 10.00
C ALA A 138 16.00 -8.15 10.68
N ASP A 139 15.44 -9.34 10.80
CA ASP A 139 16.10 -10.51 11.37
C ASP A 139 17.06 -11.24 10.39
N GLY A 140 17.05 -10.82 9.12
CA GLY A 140 17.93 -11.36 8.07
C GLY A 140 17.41 -12.65 7.42
N THR A 141 16.19 -13.08 7.69
CA THR A 141 15.52 -14.18 6.96
C THR A 141 15.41 -13.84 5.48
N CYS A 142 15.06 -12.59 5.18
CA CYS A 142 15.09 -12.05 3.83
C CYS A 142 16.06 -10.85 3.76
N PHE A 143 16.57 -10.57 2.57
CA PHE A 143 17.54 -9.48 2.35
C PHE A 143 16.83 -8.19 1.96
N LEU A 144 15.76 -8.32 1.19
CA LEU A 144 14.91 -7.25 0.67
C LEU A 144 13.47 -7.48 1.09
N GLY A 145 12.68 -6.42 1.08
CA GLY A 145 11.23 -6.51 1.24
C GLY A 145 10.53 -5.34 0.59
N ILE A 146 9.24 -5.49 0.33
CA ILE A 146 8.38 -4.42 -0.17
C ILE A 146 7.34 -4.13 0.91
N THR A 147 7.20 -2.86 1.27
CA THR A 147 6.24 -2.42 2.28
C THR A 147 5.86 -0.96 2.07
N LEU A 148 5.01 -0.42 2.94
CA LEU A 148 4.70 1.00 2.96
C LEU A 148 5.78 1.78 3.72
N GLU A 149 6.00 3.03 3.31
CA GLU A 149 6.92 3.96 3.95
C GLU A 149 6.67 4.07 5.46
N GLU A 150 5.40 4.28 5.86
CA GLU A 150 5.02 4.43 7.26
C GLU A 150 5.35 3.18 8.09
N THR A 151 5.13 2.01 7.54
CA THR A 151 5.44 0.73 8.19
C THR A 151 6.96 0.57 8.38
N ALA A 152 7.75 0.90 7.37
CA ALA A 152 9.20 0.89 7.45
C ALA A 152 9.73 1.90 8.48
N MET A 153 9.24 3.14 8.44
CA MET A 153 9.68 4.22 9.33
C MET A 153 9.39 3.94 10.81
N LYS A 154 8.22 3.39 11.12
CA LYS A 154 7.90 2.95 12.49
C LYS A 154 8.95 1.96 13.02
N ARG A 155 9.32 0.96 12.22
CA ARG A 155 10.29 -0.05 12.63
C ARG A 155 11.72 0.49 12.71
N ILE A 156 12.09 1.41 11.82
CA ILE A 156 13.37 2.13 11.92
C ILE A 156 13.42 2.94 13.22
N ALA A 157 12.35 3.65 13.57
CA ALA A 157 12.24 4.40 14.82
C ALA A 157 12.29 3.51 16.08
N GLU A 158 11.77 2.28 15.99
CA GLU A 158 11.87 1.26 17.03
C GLU A 158 13.27 0.61 17.12
N GLY A 159 14.22 1.00 16.24
CA GLY A 159 15.61 0.51 16.27
C GLY A 159 15.87 -0.74 15.43
N TYR A 160 14.96 -1.12 14.53
CA TYR A 160 15.21 -2.22 13.60
C TYR A 160 16.32 -1.85 12.61
N ASP A 161 17.20 -2.80 12.33
CA ASP A 161 18.40 -2.60 11.49
C ASP A 161 18.10 -2.77 10.01
N ILE A 162 17.20 -1.94 9.53
CA ILE A 162 16.77 -1.87 8.12
C ILE A 162 16.97 -0.47 7.56
N LYS A 163 17.06 -0.39 6.24
CA LYS A 163 16.98 0.85 5.46
C LYS A 163 15.83 0.77 4.49
N LEU A 164 15.23 1.91 4.20
CA LEU A 164 14.29 2.04 3.10
C LEU A 164 14.95 2.79 1.92
N LEU A 165 14.46 2.52 0.73
CA LEU A 165 14.77 3.28 -0.47
C LEU A 165 13.48 3.54 -1.26
N TYR A 166 13.40 4.70 -1.87
CA TYR A 166 12.42 4.99 -2.91
C TYR A 166 13.01 4.53 -4.24
N PRO A 167 12.30 3.66 -4.98
CA PRO A 167 12.80 3.12 -6.24
C PRO A 167 13.15 4.20 -7.26
N ALA A 168 14.28 4.06 -7.92
CA ALA A 168 14.78 5.06 -8.88
C ALA A 168 13.90 5.21 -10.13
N GLU A 169 13.16 4.17 -10.48
CA GLU A 169 12.17 4.22 -11.58
C GLU A 169 10.91 5.00 -11.21
N GLY A 170 10.78 5.39 -9.96
CA GLY A 170 9.58 5.95 -9.37
C GLY A 170 8.78 4.89 -8.59
N THR A 171 7.82 5.35 -7.80
CA THR A 171 6.94 4.48 -7.01
C THR A 171 5.52 5.00 -6.98
N SER A 172 4.57 4.19 -6.55
CA SER A 172 3.22 4.64 -6.24
C SER A 172 3.17 5.33 -4.88
N ALA A 173 2.39 6.39 -4.79
CA ALA A 173 1.99 7.04 -3.55
C ALA A 173 0.48 7.27 -3.61
N VAL A 174 -0.27 6.22 -3.32
CA VAL A 174 -1.73 6.25 -3.45
C VAL A 174 -2.40 6.67 -2.15
N PRO A 175 -3.60 7.28 -2.22
CA PRO A 175 -4.40 7.53 -1.03
C PRO A 175 -4.76 6.25 -0.30
N ASP A 176 -4.71 6.30 1.03
CA ASP A 176 -5.42 5.38 1.92
C ASP A 176 -6.66 6.08 2.42
N GLY A 177 -7.80 5.43 2.32
CA GLY A 177 -9.07 6.07 2.58
C GLY A 177 -10.02 5.22 3.40
N SER A 178 -11.18 5.76 3.63
CA SER A 178 -12.29 5.08 4.27
C SER A 178 -13.62 5.40 3.56
N ALA A 179 -14.54 4.46 3.62
CA ALA A 179 -15.80 4.53 2.92
C ALA A 179 -16.96 4.17 3.85
N LEU A 180 -18.09 4.84 3.66
CA LEU A 180 -19.35 4.53 4.31
C LEU A 180 -19.99 3.31 3.64
N ILE A 181 -20.27 2.26 4.37
CA ILE A 181 -20.94 1.07 3.84
C ILE A 181 -22.42 1.38 3.53
N LYS A 182 -22.88 0.97 2.38
CA LYS A 182 -24.27 1.14 1.95
C LYS A 182 -25.22 0.38 2.86
N GLY A 183 -26.16 1.10 3.48
CA GLY A 183 -27.10 0.54 4.45
C GLY A 183 -26.48 0.24 5.82
N ALA A 184 -25.40 0.93 6.17
CA ALA A 184 -24.74 0.84 7.48
C ALA A 184 -25.75 0.92 8.63
N PRO A 185 -25.72 0.00 9.62
CA PRO A 185 -26.68 0.00 10.73
C PRO A 185 -26.55 1.24 11.63
N HIS A 186 -25.39 1.89 11.68
CA HIS A 186 -25.12 3.09 12.49
C HIS A 186 -24.55 4.23 11.64
N GLU A 187 -25.25 4.59 10.57
CA GLU A 187 -24.80 5.54 9.54
C GLU A 187 -24.32 6.88 10.12
N ASP A 188 -25.07 7.45 11.08
CA ASP A 188 -24.71 8.73 11.70
C ASP A 188 -23.38 8.65 12.46
N ASN A 189 -23.14 7.56 13.20
CA ASN A 189 -21.88 7.33 13.89
C ASN A 189 -20.72 7.09 12.90
N ALA A 190 -21.01 6.41 11.80
CA ALA A 190 -20.04 6.22 10.73
C ALA A 190 -19.59 7.55 10.12
N LYS A 191 -20.53 8.44 9.83
CA LYS A 191 -20.23 9.80 9.33
C LYS A 191 -19.38 10.60 10.31
N LEU A 192 -19.73 10.58 11.61
CA LEU A 192 -18.93 11.24 12.65
C LEU A 192 -17.50 10.68 12.72
N PHE A 193 -17.33 9.38 12.53
CA PHE A 193 -16.00 8.77 12.50
C PHE A 193 -15.22 9.21 11.26
N LEU A 194 -15.85 9.26 10.10
CA LEU A 194 -15.22 9.74 8.87
C LEU A 194 -14.78 11.19 9.02
N ASP A 195 -15.64 12.07 9.55
CA ASP A 195 -15.28 13.47 9.83
C ASP A 195 -14.10 13.56 10.80
N PHE A 196 -14.12 12.77 11.88
CA PHE A 196 -13.02 12.74 12.84
C PHE A 196 -11.68 12.36 12.19
N VAL A 197 -11.66 11.32 11.35
CA VAL A 197 -10.42 10.85 10.72
C VAL A 197 -9.85 11.89 9.74
N LEU A 198 -10.73 12.67 9.10
CA LEU A 198 -10.35 13.73 8.17
C LEU A 198 -9.99 15.04 8.86
N SER A 199 -10.37 15.22 10.12
CA SER A 199 -10.09 16.46 10.86
C SER A 199 -8.60 16.75 10.98
N CYS A 200 -8.23 18.02 10.99
CA CYS A 200 -6.83 18.46 11.17
C CYS A 200 -6.16 17.84 12.39
N GLY A 201 -6.89 17.72 13.51
CA GLY A 201 -6.35 17.14 14.75
C GLY A 201 -6.02 15.64 14.63
N ALA A 202 -6.82 14.86 13.90
CA ALA A 202 -6.55 13.45 13.61
C ALA A 202 -5.39 13.31 12.63
N GLN A 203 -5.40 14.10 11.55
CA GLN A 203 -4.35 14.13 10.53
C GLN A 203 -2.97 14.49 11.14
N GLU A 204 -2.91 15.46 12.04
CA GLU A 204 -1.69 15.82 12.74
C GLU A 204 -1.16 14.66 13.59
N ARG A 205 -2.03 13.95 14.30
CA ARG A 205 -1.64 12.77 15.08
C ARG A 205 -1.16 11.62 14.19
N LEU A 206 -1.83 11.38 13.07
CA LEU A 206 -1.42 10.37 12.07
C LEU A 206 -0.03 10.69 11.52
N ALA A 207 0.24 11.95 11.21
CA ALA A 207 1.54 12.38 10.74
C ALA A 207 2.62 12.23 11.83
N GLN A 208 2.38 12.76 13.04
CA GLN A 208 3.40 12.83 14.09
C GLN A 208 3.70 11.50 14.78
N GLN A 209 2.68 10.63 14.96
CA GLN A 209 2.83 9.41 15.75
C GLN A 209 3.01 8.16 14.90
N PHE A 210 2.54 8.19 13.64
CA PHE A 210 2.47 7.00 12.81
C PHE A 210 3.23 7.12 11.49
N TYR A 211 3.98 8.21 11.27
CA TYR A 211 4.72 8.46 10.03
C TYR A 211 3.84 8.45 8.77
N ARG A 212 2.53 8.66 8.93
CA ARG A 212 1.63 8.77 7.81
C ARG A 212 1.71 10.13 7.18
N ARG A 213 1.68 10.20 5.88
CA ARG A 213 1.63 11.48 5.16
C ARG A 213 0.21 12.01 5.20
N PRO A 214 0.00 13.23 5.72
CA PRO A 214 -1.33 13.83 5.75
C PRO A 214 -1.80 14.16 4.33
N VAL A 215 -3.11 14.19 4.14
CA VAL A 215 -3.76 14.69 2.92
C VAL A 215 -4.18 16.14 3.05
N CYS A 216 -4.23 16.69 4.27
CA CYS A 216 -4.47 18.10 4.52
C CYS A 216 -3.22 18.91 4.19
N SER A 217 -3.39 20.00 3.43
CA SER A 217 -2.31 20.87 2.96
C SER A 217 -1.58 21.62 4.08
N ASP A 218 -2.28 21.90 5.18
CA ASP A 218 -1.73 22.73 6.29
C ASP A 218 -0.92 21.93 7.32
N ILE A 219 -0.89 20.59 7.21
CA ILE A 219 -0.21 19.73 8.18
C ILE A 219 1.18 19.34 7.67
N GLN A 220 2.17 19.61 8.50
CA GLN A 220 3.55 19.27 8.18
C GLN A 220 3.81 17.76 8.36
N ARG A 221 4.48 17.16 7.38
CA ARG A 221 5.00 15.80 7.49
C ARG A 221 6.07 15.70 8.59
N GLN A 222 6.36 14.51 9.02
CA GLN A 222 7.54 14.21 9.86
C GLN A 222 8.83 14.62 9.13
N LYS A 223 9.79 15.16 9.89
CA LYS A 223 11.08 15.65 9.35
C LYS A 223 11.93 14.54 8.74
N GLU A 224 11.77 13.33 9.24
CA GLU A 224 12.47 12.13 8.80
C GLU A 224 11.99 11.61 7.45
N LEU A 225 10.80 12.03 7.01
CA LEU A 225 10.26 11.68 5.69
C LEU A 225 10.80 12.66 4.64
N SER A 226 11.22 12.15 3.49
CA SER A 226 11.53 13.00 2.33
C SER A 226 10.31 13.82 1.90
N PRO A 227 10.44 15.05 1.42
CA PRO A 227 9.36 15.73 0.72
C PRO A 227 8.76 14.86 -0.39
N LEU A 228 7.44 14.91 -0.58
CA LEU A 228 6.80 14.07 -1.61
C LEU A 228 7.27 14.47 -3.02
N GLU A 229 7.53 15.75 -3.21
CA GLU A 229 8.10 16.34 -4.43
C GLU A 229 9.52 15.88 -4.76
N ASP A 230 10.26 15.38 -3.77
CA ASP A 230 11.60 14.80 -3.95
C ASP A 230 11.57 13.29 -4.25
N ILE A 231 10.40 12.66 -4.17
CA ILE A 231 10.20 11.25 -4.49
C ILE A 231 9.75 11.13 -5.94
N ALA A 232 10.46 10.35 -6.73
CA ALA A 232 9.99 10.03 -8.07
C ALA A 232 8.70 9.22 -7.97
N LEU A 233 7.58 9.78 -8.42
CA LEU A 233 6.29 9.11 -8.48
C LEU A 233 5.98 8.68 -9.91
N ILE A 234 5.30 7.56 -10.06
CA ILE A 234 4.74 7.13 -11.34
C ILE A 234 3.33 7.69 -11.52
N ASP A 235 2.89 7.79 -12.74
CA ASP A 235 1.48 7.98 -13.07
C ASP A 235 0.73 6.65 -12.85
N TYR A 236 0.42 6.37 -11.58
CA TYR A 236 -0.21 5.12 -11.18
C TYR A 236 -1.67 5.09 -11.60
N SER A 237 -2.00 4.19 -12.51
CA SER A 237 -3.39 4.01 -12.96
C SER A 237 -4.20 3.18 -11.97
N VAL A 238 -5.00 3.86 -11.15
CA VAL A 238 -5.94 3.22 -10.20
C VAL A 238 -7.01 2.44 -10.96
N SER A 239 -7.52 2.98 -12.08
CA SER A 239 -8.52 2.28 -12.90
C SER A 239 -7.98 0.97 -13.44
N TRP A 240 -6.76 0.97 -13.99
CA TRP A 240 -6.12 -0.27 -14.45
C TRP A 240 -5.96 -1.27 -13.30
N ALA A 241 -5.51 -0.81 -12.14
CA ALA A 241 -5.31 -1.69 -10.98
C ALA A 241 -6.63 -2.29 -10.48
N SER A 242 -7.69 -1.49 -10.35
CA SER A 242 -8.99 -1.99 -9.90
C SER A 242 -9.67 -2.92 -10.92
N GLU A 243 -9.59 -2.62 -12.21
CA GLU A 243 -10.14 -3.47 -13.29
C GLU A 243 -9.44 -4.82 -13.41
N ASN A 244 -8.14 -4.88 -13.09
CA ASN A 244 -7.34 -6.10 -13.16
C ASN A 244 -7.22 -6.83 -11.81
N HIS A 245 -7.85 -6.34 -10.74
CA HIS A 245 -7.68 -6.81 -9.38
C HIS A 245 -7.87 -8.32 -9.23
N ASP A 246 -9.05 -8.82 -9.51
CA ASP A 246 -9.39 -10.23 -9.30
C ASP A 246 -8.57 -11.15 -10.21
N HIS A 247 -8.40 -10.77 -11.48
CA HIS A 247 -7.58 -11.54 -12.42
C HIS A 247 -6.11 -11.61 -11.98
N MET A 248 -5.55 -10.52 -11.48
CA MET A 248 -4.18 -10.51 -10.97
C MET A 248 -4.03 -11.38 -9.73
N LEU A 249 -4.97 -11.34 -8.79
CA LEU A 249 -4.95 -12.16 -7.58
C LEU A 249 -5.07 -13.66 -7.91
N GLU A 250 -6.00 -14.05 -8.76
CA GLU A 250 -6.14 -15.43 -9.22
C GLU A 250 -4.85 -15.91 -9.90
N ARG A 251 -4.32 -15.09 -10.78
CA ARG A 251 -3.09 -15.44 -11.50
C ARG A 251 -1.88 -15.52 -10.59
N TRP A 252 -1.77 -14.60 -9.65
CA TRP A 252 -0.73 -14.61 -8.64
C TRP A 252 -0.75 -15.86 -7.78
N SER A 253 -1.92 -16.23 -7.25
CA SER A 253 -2.10 -17.46 -6.46
C SER A 253 -1.63 -18.70 -7.22
N ALA A 254 -2.05 -18.85 -8.46
CA ALA A 254 -1.66 -19.99 -9.30
C ALA A 254 -0.14 -20.03 -9.54
N LEU A 255 0.51 -18.90 -9.73
CA LEU A 255 1.96 -18.81 -9.89
C LEU A 255 2.72 -19.18 -8.61
N MET A 256 2.25 -18.70 -7.46
CA MET A 256 2.84 -18.99 -6.16
C MET A 256 2.72 -20.48 -5.81
N GLU A 257 1.57 -21.10 -6.04
CA GLU A 257 1.38 -22.55 -5.89
C GLU A 257 2.33 -23.36 -6.79
N GLN A 258 2.50 -22.93 -8.03
CA GLN A 258 3.42 -23.58 -8.99
C GLN A 258 4.89 -23.49 -8.51
N GLU A 259 5.31 -22.38 -7.93
CA GLU A 259 6.68 -22.24 -7.41
C GLU A 259 6.87 -22.96 -6.06
N ALA A 260 5.85 -23.06 -5.20
CA ALA A 260 5.89 -23.82 -3.95
C ALA A 260 5.98 -25.33 -4.17
N GLY A 261 5.47 -25.85 -5.28
CA GLY A 261 5.52 -27.29 -5.65
C GLY A 261 6.81 -27.73 -6.34
N ARG A 262 7.76 -26.82 -6.55
CA ARG A 262 9.08 -27.10 -7.17
C ARG A 262 10.18 -27.30 -6.17
#